data_12c7d4febb688a1051d1b7c259086857
#
_entry.id   12c7d4febb688a1051d1b7c259086857
#
_cell.length_a   1.000
_cell.length_b   1.000
_cell.length_c   1.000
_cell.angle_alpha   90.00
_cell.angle_beta   90.00
_cell.angle_gamma   90.00
#
_symmetry.space_group_name_H-M   'P 1'
#
loop_
_entity.id
_entity.type
_entity.pdbx_description
1 polymer ?
#
loop_
_entity_poly.entity_id
_entity_poly.type
_entity_poly.pdbx_seq_one_letter_code
_entity_poly.pdbx_strand_id
1 'polypeptide(L)'
;MTNIIEIICENLGGTVEVPMGTPLSEVAKRVAPGPYPFLAALVNNRIKELYYKIYTPVTVRFVDITSFAGIRVYQRTSWFILQKAARDLFPGKTLHIRHSMGQNGFYCEIEGIDEFTPGLAEALEGRMRDLVAQDLPISRMKILTSEVRARYAAQGLTDKIALLDTRPRLYSDLYTLGDTDGYFYGALAPSTGFVDLFGIEPYYNGFYLALPLRTAPDRLNTNVEQEKMFGIFQEYQSWVRIMGVPTVGAVNSKVLAGDAGGMIKLAEAFHERKFAWVADTIYDANISRGVRMVLISGPSSSGKTTSAKRLGIQLGVLGLQPVLISLDDYFVDREKTPRDADGDYDYEALEAIDLDLFNDHLCRLMRGESVDIPRYDFITGRRTWHNNPLTLDERSILIVEGIHGLNPRLTPSVPEAQKFRIYISCFTSVAMDNLSRIATTDNRLLRRLTRDYTQRGADAVATLSRWGSVRRGEEKHIFPYQENADVMLNSSLFYEISVLRPYAEKILREVPDTVPEYDEARRMLKFLKNFTPIPPCLLYTSDAADD
;
A
#
# COMPACT_ATOMS: atom_id res chain seq x y z
N MET A 1 45.93 8.40 -17.57
CA MET A 1 45.17 7.40 -18.36
C MET A 1 43.84 7.22 -17.69
N THR A 2 42.73 7.49 -18.38
CA THR A 2 41.41 7.28 -17.84
C THR A 2 41.16 5.78 -17.86
N ASN A 3 40.98 5.14 -16.71
CA ASN A 3 40.67 3.70 -16.65
C ASN A 3 39.30 3.48 -17.31
N ILE A 4 39.24 2.62 -18.31
CA ILE A 4 38.03 2.19 -18.99
C ILE A 4 37.49 0.96 -18.27
N ILE A 5 36.19 0.90 -18.06
CA ILE A 5 35.49 -0.24 -17.51
C ILE A 5 34.41 -0.70 -18.47
N GLU A 6 34.16 -1.99 -18.52
CA GLU A 6 33.08 -2.59 -19.29
C GLU A 6 31.86 -2.76 -18.38
N ILE A 7 30.69 -2.33 -18.86
CA ILE A 7 29.40 -2.48 -18.19
C ILE A 7 28.42 -3.22 -19.11
N ILE A 8 27.53 -4.01 -18.54
CA ILE A 8 26.41 -4.62 -19.27
C ILE A 8 25.25 -3.63 -19.22
N CYS A 9 24.77 -3.17 -20.40
CA CYS A 9 23.59 -2.31 -20.49
C CYS A 9 22.43 -3.09 -21.11
N GLU A 10 21.44 -3.48 -20.28
CA GLU A 10 20.32 -4.31 -20.75
C GLU A 10 19.49 -3.61 -21.83
N ASN A 11 19.32 -2.27 -21.75
CA ASN A 11 18.58 -1.49 -22.74
C ASN A 11 19.28 -1.42 -24.11
N LEU A 12 20.59 -1.69 -24.17
CA LEU A 12 21.37 -1.80 -25.42
C LEU A 12 21.53 -3.24 -25.89
N GLY A 13 21.14 -4.22 -25.04
CA GLY A 13 21.30 -5.65 -25.35
C GLY A 13 22.75 -6.12 -25.40
N GLY A 14 23.69 -5.42 -24.74
CA GLY A 14 25.11 -5.76 -24.80
C GLY A 14 25.98 -5.00 -23.81
N THR A 15 27.29 -5.12 -24.02
CA THR A 15 28.31 -4.47 -23.22
C THR A 15 28.71 -3.09 -23.80
N VAL A 16 29.09 -2.18 -22.93
CA VAL A 16 29.52 -0.82 -23.28
C VAL A 16 30.76 -0.45 -22.46
N GLU A 17 31.79 0.03 -23.14
CA GLU A 17 32.96 0.60 -22.50
C GLU A 17 32.71 2.06 -22.09
N VAL A 18 33.00 2.38 -20.82
CA VAL A 18 32.90 3.73 -20.28
C VAL A 18 34.10 4.09 -19.44
N PRO A 19 34.54 5.35 -19.41
CA PRO A 19 35.52 5.82 -18.45
C PRO A 19 35.04 5.63 -17.01
N MET A 20 35.93 5.24 -16.11
CA MET A 20 35.64 5.17 -14.68
C MET A 20 35.15 6.54 -14.17
N GLY A 21 34.07 6.54 -13.39
CA GLY A 21 33.43 7.77 -12.91
C GLY A 21 32.37 8.36 -13.85
N THR A 22 32.07 7.71 -14.97
CA THR A 22 30.98 8.13 -15.88
C THR A 22 29.63 8.08 -15.14
N PRO A 23 28.84 9.17 -15.17
CA PRO A 23 27.50 9.15 -14.60
C PRO A 23 26.53 8.35 -15.47
N LEU A 24 25.50 7.75 -14.86
CA LEU A 24 24.47 6.99 -15.58
C LEU A 24 23.76 7.83 -16.65
N SER A 25 23.60 9.13 -16.45
CA SER A 25 23.01 10.06 -17.43
C SER A 25 23.77 10.09 -18.76
N GLU A 26 25.11 9.96 -18.74
CA GLU A 26 25.91 9.90 -19.98
C GLU A 26 25.77 8.54 -20.69
N VAL A 27 25.60 7.47 -19.94
CA VAL A 27 25.31 6.14 -20.52
C VAL A 27 23.89 6.12 -21.12
N ALA A 28 22.92 6.75 -20.46
CA ALA A 28 21.55 6.86 -20.93
C ALA A 28 21.44 7.51 -22.33
N LYS A 29 22.29 8.51 -22.62
CA LYS A 29 22.34 9.18 -23.95
C LYS A 29 22.72 8.23 -25.10
N ARG A 30 23.34 7.09 -24.80
CA ARG A 30 23.71 6.07 -25.81
C ARG A 30 22.59 5.09 -26.10
N VAL A 31 21.57 5.03 -25.22
CA VAL A 31 20.38 4.20 -25.41
C VAL A 31 19.43 4.94 -26.35
N ALA A 32 18.86 4.22 -27.31
CA ALA A 32 17.85 4.79 -28.18
C ALA A 32 16.69 5.36 -27.32
N PRO A 33 16.23 6.60 -27.61
CA PRO A 33 15.15 7.20 -26.84
C PRO A 33 13.87 6.37 -27.00
N GLY A 34 13.30 5.99 -25.86
CA GLY A 34 11.94 5.44 -25.79
C GLY A 34 10.89 6.55 -25.85
N PRO A 35 9.61 6.21 -25.74
CA PRO A 35 8.53 7.21 -25.74
C PRO A 35 8.57 8.10 -24.48
N TYR A 36 9.24 7.65 -23.41
CA TYR A 36 9.33 8.37 -22.14
C TYR A 36 10.77 8.50 -21.66
N PRO A 37 11.11 9.60 -20.96
CA PRO A 37 12.47 9.80 -20.46
C PRO A 37 12.82 8.78 -19.36
N PHE A 38 14.07 8.37 -19.31
CA PHE A 38 14.59 7.58 -18.22
C PHE A 38 14.66 8.42 -16.93
N LEU A 39 14.04 7.93 -15.87
CA LEU A 39 13.98 8.62 -14.57
C LEU A 39 15.09 8.18 -13.61
N ALA A 40 15.55 6.95 -13.74
CA ALA A 40 16.57 6.33 -12.91
C ALA A 40 17.16 5.10 -13.60
N ALA A 41 18.08 4.39 -12.96
CA ALA A 41 18.55 3.10 -13.44
C ALA A 41 18.69 2.09 -12.29
N LEU A 42 18.49 0.81 -12.60
CA LEU A 42 18.88 -0.31 -11.76
C LEU A 42 20.36 -0.64 -12.05
N VAL A 43 21.19 -0.57 -11.04
CA VAL A 43 22.60 -0.96 -11.08
C VAL A 43 22.77 -2.20 -10.21
N ASN A 44 23.05 -3.35 -10.80
CA ASN A 44 23.05 -4.64 -10.12
C ASN A 44 21.77 -4.81 -9.28
N ASN A 45 20.60 -4.69 -9.91
CA ASN A 45 19.28 -4.73 -9.30
C ASN A 45 19.08 -3.77 -8.10
N ARG A 46 19.68 -2.58 -8.14
CA ARG A 46 19.51 -1.52 -7.12
C ARG A 46 19.22 -0.20 -7.78
N ILE A 47 18.09 0.40 -7.46
CA ILE A 47 17.73 1.71 -8.00
C ILE A 47 18.76 2.78 -7.64
N LYS A 48 19.19 3.55 -8.64
CA LYS A 48 20.13 4.68 -8.53
C LYS A 48 19.60 5.86 -9.32
N GLU A 49 19.89 7.04 -8.83
CA GLU A 49 19.67 8.31 -9.54
C GLU A 49 20.60 8.41 -10.76
N LEU A 50 20.18 9.12 -11.82
CA LEU A 50 20.96 9.21 -13.06
C LEU A 50 22.31 9.92 -12.91
N TYR A 51 22.52 10.69 -11.86
CA TYR A 51 23.84 11.29 -11.55
C TYR A 51 24.81 10.32 -10.84
N TYR A 52 24.38 9.09 -10.51
CA TYR A 52 25.26 8.08 -9.92
C TYR A 52 26.42 7.75 -10.87
N LYS A 53 27.66 7.79 -10.36
CA LYS A 53 28.89 7.52 -11.10
C LYS A 53 29.30 6.05 -10.98
N ILE A 54 29.67 5.47 -12.12
CA ILE A 54 30.06 4.06 -12.23
C ILE A 54 31.59 3.96 -12.08
N TYR A 55 32.05 3.12 -11.16
CA TYR A 55 33.48 2.92 -10.87
C TYR A 55 33.96 1.49 -11.04
N THR A 56 33.07 0.53 -11.22
CA THR A 56 33.36 -0.90 -11.38
C THR A 56 32.45 -1.49 -12.44
N PRO A 57 32.80 -2.66 -13.02
CA PRO A 57 31.89 -3.41 -13.89
C PRO A 57 30.56 -3.68 -13.20
N VAL A 58 29.45 -3.34 -13.85
CA VAL A 58 28.09 -3.49 -13.33
C VAL A 58 27.11 -3.78 -14.46
N THR A 59 25.97 -4.36 -14.12
CA THR A 59 24.80 -4.43 -14.99
C THR A 59 23.91 -3.22 -14.76
N VAL A 60 23.50 -2.54 -15.83
CA VAL A 60 22.66 -1.34 -15.79
C VAL A 60 21.40 -1.57 -16.62
N ARG A 61 20.25 -1.25 -16.02
CA ARG A 61 18.97 -1.18 -16.71
C ARG A 61 18.30 0.15 -16.38
N PHE A 62 18.11 0.99 -17.40
CA PHE A 62 17.38 2.25 -17.27
C PHE A 62 15.88 2.01 -17.13
N VAL A 63 15.22 2.82 -16.35
CA VAL A 63 13.79 2.72 -16.06
C VAL A 63 13.10 4.06 -16.28
N ASP A 64 11.98 4.00 -16.99
CA ASP A 64 11.05 5.11 -17.21
C ASP A 64 9.79 4.97 -16.35
N ILE A 65 8.81 5.84 -16.59
CA ILE A 65 7.54 5.91 -15.83
C ILE A 65 6.67 4.63 -15.98
N THR A 66 6.86 3.81 -17.02
CA THR A 66 6.07 2.60 -17.26
C THR A 66 6.42 1.47 -16.31
N SER A 67 7.59 1.52 -15.69
CA SER A 67 8.05 0.55 -14.70
C SER A 67 7.55 0.88 -13.28
N PHE A 68 7.41 -0.13 -12.41
CA PHE A 68 7.07 0.11 -11.00
C PHE A 68 8.12 0.92 -10.24
N ALA A 69 9.38 0.80 -10.60
CA ALA A 69 10.44 1.60 -10.00
C ALA A 69 10.37 3.06 -10.48
N GLY A 70 10.19 3.26 -11.78
CA GLY A 70 10.13 4.59 -12.38
C GLY A 70 8.92 5.41 -11.96
N ILE A 71 7.71 4.82 -11.93
CA ILE A 71 6.52 5.54 -11.47
C ILE A 71 6.70 6.04 -10.03
N ARG A 72 7.38 5.28 -9.16
CA ARG A 72 7.70 5.70 -7.79
C ARG A 72 8.75 6.83 -7.74
N VAL A 73 9.66 6.88 -8.70
CA VAL A 73 10.59 8.02 -8.86
C VAL A 73 9.81 9.27 -9.26
N TYR A 74 8.92 9.15 -10.24
CA TYR A 74 8.06 10.24 -10.70
C TYR A 74 7.20 10.79 -9.56
N GLN A 75 6.49 9.93 -8.81
CA GLN A 75 5.68 10.33 -7.66
C GLN A 75 6.47 11.13 -6.62
N ARG A 76 7.62 10.60 -6.19
CA ARG A 76 8.45 11.28 -5.18
C ARG A 76 8.98 12.61 -5.67
N THR A 77 9.37 12.69 -6.94
CA THR A 77 9.82 13.95 -7.55
C THR A 77 8.68 14.96 -7.61
N SER A 78 7.48 14.54 -8.02
CA SER A 78 6.28 15.40 -8.02
C SER A 78 5.94 15.90 -6.61
N TRP A 79 6.04 15.05 -5.59
CA TRP A 79 5.80 15.46 -4.20
C TRP A 79 6.83 16.49 -3.70
N PHE A 80 8.08 16.38 -4.14
CA PHE A 80 9.11 17.34 -3.77
C PHE A 80 8.90 18.69 -4.46
N ILE A 81 8.50 18.68 -5.73
CA ILE A 81 8.12 19.90 -6.46
C ILE A 81 6.89 20.55 -5.80
N LEU A 82 5.86 19.75 -5.46
CA LEU A 82 4.68 20.23 -4.74
C LEU A 82 5.04 20.85 -3.38
N GLN A 83 5.95 20.23 -2.62
CA GLN A 83 6.46 20.79 -1.36
C GLN A 83 7.10 22.16 -1.56
N LYS A 84 7.95 22.30 -2.57
CA LYS A 84 8.60 23.57 -2.90
C LYS A 84 7.56 24.61 -3.31
N ALA A 85 6.63 24.27 -4.19
CA ALA A 85 5.55 25.17 -4.64
C ALA A 85 4.66 25.63 -3.48
N ALA A 86 4.22 24.68 -2.63
CA ALA A 86 3.42 24.99 -1.46
C ALA A 86 4.16 25.91 -0.47
N ARG A 87 5.45 25.69 -0.28
CA ARG A 87 6.29 26.51 0.60
C ARG A 87 6.47 27.94 0.07
N ASP A 88 6.57 28.10 -1.25
CA ASP A 88 6.69 29.42 -1.90
C ASP A 88 5.39 30.23 -1.80
N LEU A 89 4.23 29.58 -1.95
CA LEU A 89 2.94 30.25 -1.95
C LEU A 89 2.33 30.42 -0.55
N PHE A 90 2.63 29.48 0.35
CA PHE A 90 2.03 29.43 1.69
C PHE A 90 3.13 29.36 2.77
N PRO A 91 3.95 30.40 2.91
CA PRO A 91 5.06 30.40 3.87
C PRO A 91 4.56 30.16 5.30
N GLY A 92 5.26 29.28 6.02
CA GLY A 92 4.91 28.90 7.38
C GLY A 92 3.78 27.87 7.52
N LYS A 93 3.14 27.45 6.43
CA LYS A 93 2.14 26.39 6.44
C LYS A 93 2.75 25.02 6.09
N THR A 94 2.14 23.94 6.59
CA THR A 94 2.60 22.58 6.37
C THR A 94 1.75 21.90 5.31
N LEU A 95 2.40 21.35 4.28
CA LEU A 95 1.76 20.47 3.30
C LEU A 95 1.72 19.04 3.84
N HIS A 96 0.59 18.38 3.69
CA HIS A 96 0.39 16.96 4.01
C HIS A 96 -0.06 16.18 2.77
N ILE A 97 0.65 15.12 2.45
CA ILE A 97 0.19 14.12 1.46
C ILE A 97 -0.41 12.96 2.23
N ARG A 98 -1.74 12.82 2.18
CA ARG A 98 -2.50 11.92 3.06
C ARG A 98 -2.61 10.51 2.54
N HIS A 99 -3.44 10.27 1.55
CA HIS A 99 -3.71 8.93 1.02
C HIS A 99 -3.83 8.94 -0.51
N SER A 100 -3.64 7.77 -1.11
CA SER A 100 -3.90 7.61 -2.54
C SER A 100 -5.39 7.43 -2.80
N MET A 101 -5.83 8.00 -3.90
CA MET A 101 -7.16 7.85 -4.44
C MET A 101 -7.05 7.36 -5.88
N GLY A 102 -7.91 6.41 -6.25
CA GLY A 102 -7.84 5.81 -7.58
C GLY A 102 -6.45 5.23 -7.91
N GLN A 103 -6.11 5.26 -9.19
CA GLN A 103 -4.82 4.80 -9.69
C GLN A 103 -3.85 5.98 -9.82
N ASN A 104 -2.97 6.19 -8.85
CA ASN A 104 -1.94 7.23 -8.88
C ASN A 104 -2.42 8.69 -8.70
N GLY A 105 -3.49 8.89 -7.94
CA GLY A 105 -3.89 10.19 -7.42
C GLY A 105 -3.68 10.27 -5.90
N PHE A 106 -3.58 11.49 -5.36
CA PHE A 106 -3.28 11.71 -3.94
C PHE A 106 -4.13 12.84 -3.38
N TYR A 107 -4.80 12.56 -2.26
CA TYR A 107 -5.41 13.61 -1.47
C TYR A 107 -4.35 14.33 -0.65
N CYS A 108 -4.36 15.65 -0.71
CA CYS A 108 -3.41 16.53 -0.05
C CYS A 108 -4.12 17.64 0.72
N GLU A 109 -3.51 18.12 1.78
CA GLU A 109 -4.00 19.22 2.62
C GLU A 109 -2.86 20.21 2.91
N ILE A 110 -3.20 21.48 3.07
CA ILE A 110 -2.30 22.50 3.61
C ILE A 110 -2.86 22.96 4.96
N GLU A 111 -2.10 22.76 6.01
CA GLU A 111 -2.52 23.09 7.38
C GLU A 111 -2.93 24.56 7.51
N GLY A 112 -4.10 24.79 8.12
CA GLY A 112 -4.66 26.14 8.27
C GLY A 112 -5.23 26.74 6.99
N ILE A 113 -5.60 25.89 6.00
CA ILE A 113 -6.48 26.24 4.87
C ILE A 113 -7.69 25.30 4.96
N ASP A 114 -8.82 25.82 5.42
CA ASP A 114 -10.02 25.01 5.66
C ASP A 114 -10.87 24.80 4.39
N GLU A 115 -10.69 25.66 3.37
CA GLU A 115 -11.32 25.55 2.07
C GLU A 115 -10.28 25.78 0.96
N PHE A 116 -10.03 24.74 0.17
CA PHE A 116 -9.11 24.82 -0.94
C PHE A 116 -9.85 25.18 -2.23
N THR A 117 -9.84 26.47 -2.58
CA THR A 117 -10.61 27.01 -3.71
C THR A 117 -9.98 26.68 -5.07
N PRO A 118 -10.74 26.74 -6.20
CA PRO A 118 -10.18 26.61 -7.55
C PRO A 118 -9.02 27.57 -7.83
N GLY A 119 -9.10 28.81 -7.35
CA GLY A 119 -8.03 29.80 -7.53
C GLY A 119 -6.74 29.42 -6.79
N LEU A 120 -6.83 28.75 -5.62
CA LEU A 120 -5.67 28.21 -4.93
C LEU A 120 -5.07 27.01 -5.67
N ALA A 121 -5.92 26.17 -6.27
CA ALA A 121 -5.49 25.04 -7.08
C ALA A 121 -4.72 25.52 -8.33
N GLU A 122 -5.26 26.48 -9.06
CA GLU A 122 -4.62 27.11 -10.22
C GLU A 122 -3.28 27.76 -9.86
N ALA A 123 -3.22 28.50 -8.74
CA ALA A 123 -1.98 29.12 -8.27
C ALA A 123 -0.90 28.08 -7.92
N LEU A 124 -1.29 27.00 -7.22
CA LEU A 124 -0.35 25.94 -6.82
C LEU A 124 0.14 25.14 -8.03
N GLU A 125 -0.77 24.80 -8.95
CA GLU A 125 -0.42 24.12 -10.21
C GLU A 125 0.48 25.01 -11.08
N GLY A 126 0.14 26.29 -11.23
CA GLY A 126 0.95 27.26 -11.95
C GLY A 126 2.36 27.37 -11.39
N ARG A 127 2.51 27.44 -10.05
CA ARG A 127 3.83 27.47 -9.42
C ARG A 127 4.62 26.18 -9.64
N MET A 128 3.97 25.01 -9.60
CA MET A 128 4.62 23.75 -9.95
C MET A 128 5.12 23.75 -11.40
N ARG A 129 4.30 24.23 -12.36
CA ARG A 129 4.69 24.36 -13.77
C ARG A 129 5.89 25.29 -13.97
N ASP A 130 5.95 26.39 -13.24
CA ASP A 130 7.11 27.31 -13.26
C ASP A 130 8.39 26.62 -12.78
N LEU A 131 8.30 25.82 -11.72
CA LEU A 131 9.45 25.06 -11.19
C LEU A 131 9.91 23.96 -12.18
N VAL A 132 8.97 23.33 -12.87
CA VAL A 132 9.26 22.33 -13.91
C VAL A 132 9.92 23.00 -15.11
N ALA A 133 9.42 24.13 -15.57
CA ALA A 133 9.97 24.88 -16.70
C ALA A 133 11.40 25.41 -16.42
N GLN A 134 11.72 25.69 -15.14
CA GLN A 134 13.08 26.09 -14.72
C GLN A 134 14.07 24.92 -14.72
N ASP A 135 13.61 23.69 -14.81
CA ASP A 135 14.43 22.47 -14.78
C ASP A 135 15.49 22.45 -13.63
N LEU A 136 15.04 22.79 -12.42
CA LEU A 136 15.91 22.92 -11.26
C LEU A 136 16.51 21.57 -10.86
N PRO A 137 17.83 21.49 -10.58
CA PRO A 137 18.47 20.26 -10.19
C PRO A 137 18.00 19.78 -8.82
N ILE A 138 17.77 18.47 -8.70
CA ILE A 138 17.49 17.78 -7.44
C ILE A 138 18.75 17.03 -7.02
N SER A 139 19.34 17.41 -5.91
CA SER A 139 20.56 16.80 -5.41
C SER A 139 20.31 15.97 -4.16
N ARG A 140 21.11 14.92 -3.99
CA ARG A 140 21.15 14.10 -2.79
C ARG A 140 22.55 14.12 -2.21
N MET A 141 22.63 14.46 -0.94
CA MET A 141 23.87 14.48 -0.17
C MET A 141 23.76 13.51 1.00
N LYS A 142 24.89 12.90 1.36
CA LYS A 142 25.02 12.12 2.59
C LYS A 142 25.91 12.91 3.53
N ILE A 143 25.31 13.54 4.54
CA ILE A 143 25.96 14.43 5.50
C ILE A 143 25.70 13.97 6.94
N LEU A 144 26.35 14.58 7.92
CA LEU A 144 26.13 14.28 9.33
C LEU A 144 24.66 14.46 9.71
N THR A 145 24.12 13.53 10.47
CA THR A 145 22.72 13.59 10.92
C THR A 145 22.43 14.84 11.76
N SER A 146 23.43 15.32 12.51
CA SER A 146 23.32 16.58 13.25
C SER A 146 23.14 17.80 12.34
N GLU A 147 23.83 17.83 11.17
CA GLU A 147 23.64 18.89 10.17
C GLU A 147 22.28 18.81 9.52
N VAL A 148 21.83 17.60 9.13
CA VAL A 148 20.48 17.41 8.59
C VAL A 148 19.43 17.89 9.58
N ARG A 149 19.59 17.54 10.86
CA ARG A 149 18.69 17.97 11.93
C ARG A 149 18.64 19.50 12.07
N ALA A 150 19.80 20.15 12.03
CA ALA A 150 19.89 21.62 12.10
C ALA A 150 19.18 22.29 10.90
N ARG A 151 19.37 21.77 9.68
CA ARG A 151 18.69 22.27 8.47
C ARG A 151 17.17 22.08 8.55
N TYR A 152 16.68 20.92 9.03
CA TYR A 152 15.26 20.70 9.24
C TYR A 152 14.68 21.62 10.30
N ALA A 153 15.41 21.88 11.39
CA ALA A 153 14.99 22.82 12.42
C ALA A 153 14.85 24.26 11.87
N ALA A 154 15.81 24.70 11.05
CA ALA A 154 15.74 26.00 10.39
C ALA A 154 14.55 26.14 9.42
N GLN A 155 14.01 25.02 8.91
CA GLN A 155 12.86 24.99 8.02
C GLN A 155 11.55 24.60 8.71
N GLY A 156 11.55 24.36 10.03
CA GLY A 156 10.35 23.98 10.79
C GLY A 156 9.85 22.54 10.53
N LEU A 157 10.69 21.64 9.99
CA LEU A 157 10.33 20.26 9.63
C LEU A 157 10.39 19.33 10.85
N THR A 158 9.52 19.56 11.83
CA THR A 158 9.49 18.87 13.13
C THR A 158 9.21 17.37 13.03
N ASP A 159 8.37 16.96 12.09
CA ASP A 159 8.06 15.57 11.76
C ASP A 159 9.30 14.78 11.30
N LYS A 160 10.14 15.41 10.47
CA LYS A 160 11.40 14.83 9.99
C LYS A 160 12.45 14.75 11.11
N ILE A 161 12.47 15.73 12.00
CA ILE A 161 13.34 15.72 13.19
C ILE A 161 12.94 14.56 14.10
N ALA A 162 11.64 14.39 14.39
CA ALA A 162 11.15 13.28 15.21
C ALA A 162 11.55 11.92 14.63
N LEU A 163 11.50 11.76 13.31
CA LEU A 163 11.97 10.55 12.65
C LEU A 163 13.48 10.34 12.76
N LEU A 164 14.29 11.41 12.62
CA LEU A 164 15.75 11.35 12.77
C LEU A 164 16.16 10.98 14.20
N ASP A 165 15.54 11.61 15.20
CA ASP A 165 15.88 11.44 16.63
C ASP A 165 15.60 10.00 17.12
N THR A 166 14.68 9.29 16.47
CA THR A 166 14.39 7.87 16.74
C THR A 166 15.22 6.86 15.93
N ARG A 167 16.15 7.35 15.11
CA ARG A 167 17.00 6.54 14.23
C ARG A 167 18.49 6.88 14.46
N PRO A 168 19.16 6.18 15.39
CA PRO A 168 20.57 6.48 15.68
C PRO A 168 21.48 6.17 14.46
N ARG A 169 21.85 7.18 13.72
CA ARG A 169 22.75 7.13 12.55
C ARG A 169 23.70 8.32 12.56
N LEU A 170 24.95 8.06 12.25
CA LEU A 170 25.95 9.13 12.14
C LEU A 170 25.71 9.98 10.88
N TYR A 171 25.30 9.36 9.77
CA TYR A 171 25.05 10.03 8.48
C TYR A 171 23.61 9.76 8.02
N SER A 172 22.99 10.78 7.46
CA SER A 172 21.68 10.72 6.83
C SER A 172 21.71 11.27 5.41
N ASP A 173 20.83 10.75 4.56
CA ASP A 173 20.60 11.27 3.22
C ASP A 173 19.72 12.53 3.32
N LEU A 174 20.10 13.57 2.61
CA LEU A 174 19.36 14.81 2.45
C LEU A 174 19.15 15.08 0.97
N TYR A 175 17.90 15.30 0.56
CA TYR A 175 17.57 15.82 -0.76
C TYR A 175 17.36 17.32 -0.69
N THR A 176 17.82 18.03 -1.73
CA THR A 176 17.64 19.49 -1.85
C THR A 176 17.08 19.86 -3.21
N LEU A 177 16.11 20.79 -3.22
CA LEU A 177 15.55 21.46 -4.38
C LEU A 177 15.53 22.96 -4.11
N GLY A 178 16.52 23.67 -4.65
CA GLY A 178 16.76 25.06 -4.29
C GLY A 178 17.01 25.20 -2.78
N ASP A 179 16.18 25.99 -2.11
CA ASP A 179 16.22 26.22 -0.65
C ASP A 179 15.39 25.24 0.17
N THR A 180 14.75 24.26 -0.48
CA THR A 180 13.87 23.30 0.17
C THR A 180 14.58 21.97 0.40
N ASP A 181 14.54 21.48 1.65
CA ASP A 181 15.10 20.20 2.05
C ASP A 181 14.03 19.12 2.20
N GLY A 182 14.38 17.88 1.88
CA GLY A 182 13.47 16.74 1.97
C GLY A 182 14.18 15.44 2.34
N TYR A 183 13.39 14.48 2.82
CA TYR A 183 13.79 13.10 3.03
C TYR A 183 12.91 12.16 2.20
N PHE A 184 13.56 11.27 1.47
CA PHE A 184 12.87 10.22 0.70
C PHE A 184 13.65 8.91 0.84
N TYR A 185 12.95 7.80 1.03
CA TYR A 185 13.58 6.47 1.16
C TYR A 185 13.81 5.76 -0.19
N GLY A 186 13.67 6.48 -1.31
CA GLY A 186 13.93 6.01 -2.68
C GLY A 186 14.55 7.08 -3.56
N ALA A 187 14.90 6.74 -4.79
CA ALA A 187 15.48 7.67 -5.76
C ALA A 187 14.46 8.71 -6.25
N LEU A 188 14.95 9.89 -6.63
CA LEU A 188 14.22 10.95 -7.33
C LEU A 188 14.81 11.13 -8.74
N ALA A 189 14.06 11.80 -9.62
CA ALA A 189 14.58 12.25 -10.91
C ALA A 189 15.69 13.31 -10.72
N PRO A 190 16.55 13.52 -11.73
CA PRO A 190 17.69 14.44 -11.61
C PRO A 190 17.30 15.90 -11.44
N SER A 191 16.15 16.31 -11.99
CA SER A 191 15.68 17.69 -11.98
C SER A 191 14.15 17.75 -12.04
N THR A 192 13.59 18.94 -11.87
CA THR A 192 12.16 19.18 -11.92
C THR A 192 11.57 19.00 -13.32
N GLY A 193 12.34 19.22 -14.38
CA GLY A 193 11.92 19.07 -15.77
C GLY A 193 11.51 17.65 -16.19
N PHE A 194 11.79 16.64 -15.37
CA PHE A 194 11.34 15.25 -15.61
C PHE A 194 9.88 15.00 -15.20
N VAL A 195 9.18 15.98 -14.60
CA VAL A 195 7.77 15.89 -14.19
C VAL A 195 6.96 16.83 -15.07
N ASP A 196 6.53 16.32 -16.21
CA ASP A 196 5.85 17.10 -17.25
C ASP A 196 4.32 17.09 -17.14
N LEU A 197 3.74 16.03 -16.54
CA LEU A 197 2.30 15.83 -16.49
C LEU A 197 1.80 15.65 -15.05
N PHE A 198 0.97 16.58 -14.59
CA PHE A 198 0.26 16.55 -13.31
C PHE A 198 -0.94 17.50 -13.37
N GLY A 199 -1.88 17.37 -12.43
CA GLY A 199 -3.00 18.29 -12.27
C GLY A 199 -3.35 18.44 -10.79
N ILE A 200 -3.93 19.59 -10.42
CA ILE A 200 -4.40 19.88 -9.07
C ILE A 200 -5.87 20.29 -9.15
N GLU A 201 -6.74 19.60 -8.43
CA GLU A 201 -8.16 19.89 -8.36
C GLU A 201 -8.59 20.03 -6.90
N PRO A 202 -9.47 21.01 -6.54
CA PRO A 202 -10.05 21.06 -5.21
C PRO A 202 -10.79 19.75 -4.89
N TYR A 203 -10.63 19.26 -3.65
CA TYR A 203 -11.31 18.06 -3.21
C TYR A 203 -11.57 18.15 -1.69
N TYR A 204 -12.84 18.18 -1.30
CA TYR A 204 -13.27 18.47 0.07
C TYR A 204 -12.58 19.73 0.64
N ASN A 205 -11.96 19.63 1.81
CA ASN A 205 -11.20 20.73 2.45
C ASN A 205 -9.74 20.85 1.99
N GLY A 206 -9.29 19.98 1.07
CA GLY A 206 -7.95 19.97 0.50
C GLY A 206 -7.98 19.92 -1.02
N PHE A 207 -7.06 19.18 -1.60
CA PHE A 207 -6.96 19.03 -3.04
C PHE A 207 -6.50 17.63 -3.45
N TYR A 208 -6.85 17.27 -4.67
CA TYR A 208 -6.43 16.08 -5.35
C TYR A 208 -5.24 16.39 -6.26
N LEU A 209 -4.11 15.72 -6.04
CA LEU A 209 -2.97 15.73 -6.94
C LEU A 209 -3.10 14.56 -7.90
N ALA A 210 -3.40 14.84 -9.16
CA ALA A 210 -3.43 13.85 -10.23
C ALA A 210 -2.04 13.64 -10.81
N LEU A 211 -1.60 12.40 -10.95
CA LEU A 211 -0.35 12.01 -11.62
C LEU A 211 -0.63 11.00 -12.73
N PRO A 212 0.27 10.86 -13.73
CA PRO A 212 0.12 9.94 -14.84
C PRO A 212 -0.09 8.49 -14.41
N LEU A 213 -0.83 7.74 -15.21
CA LEU A 213 -0.97 6.30 -15.02
C LEU A 213 0.29 5.58 -15.54
N ARG A 214 0.77 4.59 -14.78
CA ARG A 214 1.91 3.76 -15.23
C ARG A 214 1.64 3.06 -16.57
N THR A 215 0.40 2.65 -16.81
CA THR A 215 -0.04 1.94 -18.02
C THR A 215 -0.47 2.87 -19.16
N ALA A 216 -0.62 4.16 -18.89
CA ALA A 216 -0.95 5.21 -19.84
C ALA A 216 -0.32 6.54 -19.38
N PRO A 217 1.03 6.69 -19.53
CA PRO A 217 1.76 7.83 -18.96
C PRO A 217 1.44 9.19 -19.58
N ASP A 218 0.76 9.21 -20.69
CA ASP A 218 0.24 10.39 -21.40
C ASP A 218 -1.12 10.88 -20.85
N ARG A 219 -1.67 10.20 -19.83
CA ARG A 219 -2.98 10.51 -19.26
C ARG A 219 -2.88 10.70 -17.75
N LEU A 220 -3.57 11.74 -17.28
CA LEU A 220 -3.82 11.91 -15.86
C LEU A 220 -4.90 10.93 -15.38
N ASN A 221 -4.77 10.52 -14.14
CA ASN A 221 -5.83 9.81 -13.45
C ASN A 221 -7.00 10.78 -13.22
N THR A 222 -8.16 10.47 -13.77
CA THR A 222 -9.37 11.25 -13.50
C THR A 222 -9.81 11.00 -12.06
N ASN A 223 -10.16 12.06 -11.35
CA ASN A 223 -10.70 11.95 -10.01
C ASN A 223 -12.02 11.16 -10.05
N VAL A 224 -12.02 10.00 -9.42
CA VAL A 224 -13.21 9.20 -9.19
C VAL A 224 -13.65 9.49 -7.76
N GLU A 225 -14.88 9.95 -7.59
CA GLU A 225 -15.44 10.21 -6.27
C GLU A 225 -15.46 8.93 -5.44
N GLN A 226 -14.80 8.94 -4.29
CA GLN A 226 -14.64 7.80 -3.39
C GLN A 226 -14.99 8.23 -1.97
N GLU A 227 -16.27 8.55 -1.76
CA GLU A 227 -16.77 9.12 -0.51
C GLU A 227 -16.52 8.21 0.69
N LYS A 228 -16.82 6.92 0.57
CA LYS A 228 -16.66 5.94 1.66
C LYS A 228 -15.18 5.73 1.98
N MET A 229 -14.35 5.63 0.94
CA MET A 229 -12.91 5.54 1.09
C MET A 229 -12.33 6.79 1.78
N PHE A 230 -12.75 7.97 1.37
CA PHE A 230 -12.35 9.23 1.99
C PHE A 230 -12.77 9.27 3.45
N GLY A 231 -14.02 8.92 3.77
CA GLY A 231 -14.55 8.88 5.13
C GLY A 231 -13.75 7.99 6.07
N ILE A 232 -13.39 6.77 5.64
CA ILE A 232 -12.58 5.86 6.46
C ILE A 232 -11.17 6.38 6.71
N PHE A 233 -10.55 7.02 5.72
CA PHE A 233 -9.24 7.66 5.90
C PHE A 233 -9.30 8.82 6.89
N GLN A 234 -10.30 9.71 6.79
CA GLN A 234 -10.47 10.84 7.70
C GLN A 234 -10.69 10.38 9.14
N GLU A 235 -11.52 9.36 9.35
CA GLU A 235 -11.75 8.77 10.67
C GLU A 235 -10.45 8.29 11.30
N TYR A 236 -9.67 7.47 10.59
CA TYR A 236 -8.44 6.90 11.14
C TYR A 236 -7.31 7.93 11.27
N GLN A 237 -7.26 8.93 10.42
CA GLN A 237 -6.32 10.06 10.58
C GLN A 237 -6.65 10.88 11.84
N SER A 238 -7.92 11.14 12.09
CA SER A 238 -8.36 11.79 13.33
C SER A 238 -7.96 10.98 14.55
N TRP A 239 -8.12 9.67 14.51
CA TRP A 239 -7.72 8.76 15.57
C TRP A 239 -6.22 8.82 15.86
N VAL A 240 -5.34 8.66 14.86
CA VAL A 240 -3.89 8.69 15.10
C VAL A 240 -3.41 10.05 15.61
N ARG A 241 -4.11 11.16 15.27
CA ARG A 241 -3.86 12.49 15.84
C ARG A 241 -4.23 12.55 17.33
N ILE A 242 -5.44 12.08 17.69
CA ILE A 242 -5.90 12.00 19.10
C ILE A 242 -4.95 11.16 19.93
N MET A 243 -4.46 10.05 19.38
CA MET A 243 -3.50 9.15 20.01
C MET A 243 -2.08 9.69 20.09
N GLY A 244 -1.79 10.82 19.41
CA GLY A 244 -0.45 11.40 19.33
C GLY A 244 0.54 10.57 18.54
N VAL A 245 0.06 9.78 17.53
CA VAL A 245 0.90 8.89 16.70
C VAL A 245 0.67 9.10 15.20
N PRO A 246 0.59 10.34 14.69
CA PRO A 246 0.30 10.60 13.27
C PRO A 246 1.46 10.21 12.33
N THR A 247 2.68 10.10 12.85
CA THR A 247 3.89 9.79 12.08
C THR A 247 4.69 8.66 12.70
N VAL A 248 5.54 8.03 11.89
CA VAL A 248 6.46 6.97 12.35
C VAL A 248 7.39 7.47 13.45
N GLY A 249 7.87 8.72 13.38
CA GLY A 249 8.66 9.34 14.45
C GLY A 249 7.91 9.35 15.78
N ALA A 250 6.62 9.70 15.77
CA ALA A 250 5.79 9.71 16.98
C ALA A 250 5.53 8.29 17.54
N VAL A 251 5.24 7.32 16.68
CA VAL A 251 5.12 5.90 17.07
C VAL A 251 6.41 5.41 17.72
N ASN A 252 7.56 5.64 17.06
CA ASN A 252 8.86 5.25 17.57
C ASN A 252 9.17 5.88 18.94
N SER A 253 8.85 7.16 19.12
CA SER A 253 9.06 7.87 20.39
C SER A 253 8.30 7.22 21.54
N LYS A 254 7.04 6.82 21.32
CA LYS A 254 6.24 6.07 22.30
C LYS A 254 6.87 4.70 22.62
N VAL A 255 7.32 3.97 21.60
CA VAL A 255 7.99 2.68 21.78
C VAL A 255 9.26 2.83 22.61
N LEU A 256 10.10 3.83 22.30
CA LEU A 256 11.35 4.11 23.01
C LEU A 256 11.11 4.60 24.45
N ALA A 257 9.98 5.25 24.70
CA ALA A 257 9.55 5.66 26.05
C ALA A 257 8.97 4.50 26.89
N GLY A 258 8.85 3.28 26.33
CA GLY A 258 8.28 2.12 27.05
C GLY A 258 6.76 2.04 27.01
N ASP A 259 6.05 2.92 26.27
CA ASP A 259 4.58 2.98 26.19
C ASP A 259 4.01 2.11 25.05
N ALA A 260 4.74 1.09 24.62
CA ALA A 260 4.27 0.21 23.53
C ALA A 260 3.02 -0.60 23.95
N GLY A 261 2.97 -1.09 25.20
CA GLY A 261 1.83 -1.86 25.72
C GLY A 261 0.54 -1.04 25.77
N GLY A 262 0.60 0.20 26.31
CA GLY A 262 -0.54 1.12 26.34
C GLY A 262 -1.06 1.44 24.93
N MET A 263 -0.14 1.68 24.00
CA MET A 263 -0.44 1.95 22.60
C MET A 263 -1.14 0.75 21.91
N ILE A 264 -0.69 -0.48 22.17
CA ILE A 264 -1.28 -1.72 21.64
C ILE A 264 -2.71 -1.89 22.17
N LYS A 265 -2.89 -1.88 23.50
CA LYS A 265 -4.19 -2.04 24.16
C LYS A 265 -5.23 -1.06 23.63
N LEU A 266 -4.84 0.19 23.43
CA LEU A 266 -5.75 1.23 22.94
C LEU A 266 -6.12 1.05 21.45
N ALA A 267 -5.17 0.63 20.59
CA ALA A 267 -5.43 0.31 19.20
C ALA A 267 -6.38 -0.88 19.04
N GLU A 268 -6.18 -1.92 19.85
CA GLU A 268 -7.02 -3.13 19.84
C GLU A 268 -8.43 -2.83 20.36
N ALA A 269 -8.56 -2.07 21.45
CA ALA A 269 -9.86 -1.64 21.98
C ALA A 269 -10.65 -0.82 20.94
N PHE A 270 -9.97 0.05 20.18
CA PHE A 270 -10.61 0.77 19.08
C PHE A 270 -11.11 -0.17 17.98
N HIS A 271 -10.32 -1.17 17.58
CA HIS A 271 -10.73 -2.17 16.60
C HIS A 271 -11.93 -2.98 17.08
N GLU A 272 -11.93 -3.47 18.33
CA GLU A 272 -13.08 -4.20 18.89
C GLU A 272 -14.34 -3.36 18.88
N ARG A 273 -14.25 -2.08 19.27
CA ARG A 273 -15.39 -1.16 19.21
C ARG A 273 -15.94 -1.02 17.79
N LYS A 274 -15.06 -1.02 16.77
CA LYS A 274 -15.48 -0.97 15.36
C LYS A 274 -16.19 -2.25 14.92
N PHE A 275 -15.70 -3.42 15.32
CA PHE A 275 -16.37 -4.69 15.02
C PHE A 275 -17.73 -4.79 15.70
N ALA A 276 -17.84 -4.34 16.97
CA ALA A 276 -19.12 -4.28 17.67
C ALA A 276 -20.11 -3.37 16.94
N TRP A 277 -19.70 -2.15 16.57
CA TRP A 277 -20.55 -1.23 15.82
C TRP A 277 -21.02 -1.81 14.47
N VAL A 278 -20.15 -2.50 13.72
CA VAL A 278 -20.55 -3.17 12.47
C VAL A 278 -21.54 -4.31 12.75
N ALA A 279 -21.33 -5.08 13.82
CA ALA A 279 -22.24 -6.15 14.20
C ALA A 279 -23.63 -5.60 14.56
N ASP A 280 -23.71 -4.50 15.33
CA ASP A 280 -24.96 -3.81 15.63
C ASP A 280 -25.67 -3.36 14.35
N THR A 281 -24.94 -2.75 13.41
CA THR A 281 -25.48 -2.31 12.11
C THR A 281 -26.03 -3.47 11.29
N ILE A 282 -25.35 -4.62 11.30
CA ILE A 282 -25.82 -5.84 10.61
C ILE A 282 -27.05 -6.41 11.31
N TYR A 283 -27.07 -6.42 12.63
CA TYR A 283 -28.21 -6.90 13.43
C TYR A 283 -29.47 -6.07 13.15
N ASP A 284 -29.34 -4.74 13.13
CA ASP A 284 -30.44 -3.82 12.78
C ASP A 284 -30.93 -4.06 11.35
N ALA A 285 -30.01 -4.30 10.41
CA ALA A 285 -30.34 -4.64 9.03
C ALA A 285 -30.98 -6.05 8.91
N ASN A 286 -30.61 -7.01 9.74
CA ASN A 286 -31.26 -8.32 9.82
C ASN A 286 -32.72 -8.17 10.27
N ILE A 287 -33.00 -7.38 11.30
CA ILE A 287 -34.37 -7.14 11.79
C ILE A 287 -35.18 -6.32 10.80
N SER A 288 -34.63 -5.23 10.26
CA SER A 288 -35.42 -4.26 9.47
C SER A 288 -35.64 -4.67 8.02
N ARG A 289 -34.69 -5.36 7.39
CA ARG A 289 -34.76 -5.75 5.96
C ARG A 289 -34.45 -7.21 5.67
N GLY A 290 -34.28 -8.04 6.71
CA GLY A 290 -34.08 -9.49 6.57
C GLY A 290 -32.71 -9.86 6.03
N VAL A 291 -31.64 -9.13 6.38
CA VAL A 291 -30.27 -9.50 6.00
C VAL A 291 -29.91 -10.84 6.59
N ARG A 292 -29.52 -11.79 5.74
CA ARG A 292 -29.07 -13.14 6.13
C ARG A 292 -27.67 -13.46 5.60
N MET A 293 -27.10 -12.59 4.76
CA MET A 293 -25.78 -12.77 4.15
C MET A 293 -24.92 -11.54 4.32
N VAL A 294 -23.73 -11.72 4.88
CA VAL A 294 -22.67 -10.71 4.96
C VAL A 294 -21.57 -11.07 3.96
N LEU A 295 -21.28 -10.18 3.05
CA LEU A 295 -20.25 -10.35 2.03
C LEU A 295 -19.03 -9.49 2.41
N ILE A 296 -17.90 -10.13 2.69
CA ILE A 296 -16.66 -9.44 3.06
C ILE A 296 -15.67 -9.52 1.90
N SER A 297 -15.35 -8.37 1.32
CA SER A 297 -14.37 -8.25 0.26
C SER A 297 -13.19 -7.38 0.67
N GLY A 298 -12.12 -7.51 -0.08
CA GLY A 298 -10.91 -6.71 0.07
C GLY A 298 -9.72 -7.40 -0.58
N PRO A 299 -8.65 -6.64 -0.84
CA PRO A 299 -7.49 -7.16 -1.56
C PRO A 299 -6.74 -8.23 -0.76
N SER A 300 -5.79 -8.91 -1.41
CA SER A 300 -4.97 -9.94 -0.75
C SER A 300 -4.23 -9.37 0.46
N SER A 301 -4.17 -10.15 1.55
CA SER A 301 -3.57 -9.77 2.85
C SER A 301 -4.18 -8.52 3.52
N SER A 302 -5.45 -8.24 3.23
CA SER A 302 -6.22 -7.18 3.91
C SER A 302 -6.79 -7.59 5.27
N GLY A 303 -6.70 -8.86 5.64
CA GLY A 303 -7.22 -9.36 6.92
C GLY A 303 -8.69 -9.81 6.88
N LYS A 304 -9.25 -10.13 5.70
CA LYS A 304 -10.65 -10.58 5.53
C LYS A 304 -11.04 -11.71 6.49
N THR A 305 -10.31 -12.81 6.44
CA THR A 305 -10.60 -14.02 7.25
C THR A 305 -10.56 -13.74 8.76
N THR A 306 -9.56 -12.97 9.22
CA THR A 306 -9.45 -12.56 10.63
C THR A 306 -10.63 -11.68 11.03
N SER A 307 -10.97 -10.71 10.18
CA SER A 307 -12.10 -9.81 10.42
C SER A 307 -13.44 -10.54 10.39
N ALA A 308 -13.62 -11.50 9.47
CA ALA A 308 -14.81 -12.34 9.42
C ALA A 308 -15.03 -13.13 10.73
N LYS A 309 -13.94 -13.71 11.27
CA LYS A 309 -14.00 -14.44 12.56
C LYS A 309 -14.33 -13.50 13.73
N ARG A 310 -13.70 -12.33 13.82
CA ARG A 310 -13.96 -11.33 14.86
C ARG A 310 -15.39 -10.80 14.78
N LEU A 311 -15.86 -10.47 13.59
CA LEU A 311 -17.23 -10.06 13.35
C LEU A 311 -18.22 -11.15 13.74
N GLY A 312 -17.92 -12.43 13.42
CA GLY A 312 -18.72 -13.57 13.82
C GLY A 312 -18.88 -13.66 15.36
N ILE A 313 -17.82 -13.40 16.12
CA ILE A 313 -17.89 -13.35 17.59
C ILE A 313 -18.88 -12.26 18.04
N GLN A 314 -18.77 -11.05 17.49
CA GLN A 314 -19.65 -9.93 17.86
C GLN A 314 -21.11 -10.19 17.48
N LEU A 315 -21.38 -10.81 16.33
CA LEU A 315 -22.73 -11.23 15.92
C LEU A 315 -23.29 -12.33 16.85
N GLY A 316 -22.41 -13.24 17.32
CA GLY A 316 -22.77 -14.26 18.32
C GLY A 316 -23.19 -13.64 19.66
N VAL A 317 -22.57 -12.55 20.09
CA VAL A 317 -22.95 -11.79 21.29
C VAL A 317 -24.38 -11.25 21.17
N LEU A 318 -24.81 -10.89 19.95
CA LEU A 318 -26.17 -10.41 19.65
C LEU A 318 -27.20 -11.57 19.48
N GLY A 319 -26.80 -12.84 19.67
CA GLY A 319 -27.66 -14.01 19.60
C GLY A 319 -27.84 -14.60 18.19
N LEU A 320 -27.13 -14.08 17.19
CA LEU A 320 -27.08 -14.69 15.86
C LEU A 320 -26.11 -15.89 15.86
N GLN A 321 -26.28 -16.77 14.87
CA GLN A 321 -25.36 -17.90 14.64
C GLN A 321 -24.56 -17.66 13.35
N PRO A 322 -23.34 -17.09 13.46
CA PRO A 322 -22.51 -16.80 12.29
C PRO A 322 -21.94 -18.08 11.68
N VAL A 323 -22.13 -18.24 10.38
CA VAL A 323 -21.61 -19.34 9.58
C VAL A 323 -20.64 -18.77 8.55
N LEU A 324 -19.37 -19.17 8.64
CA LEU A 324 -18.31 -18.63 7.79
C LEU A 324 -18.05 -19.54 6.60
N ILE A 325 -18.02 -18.94 5.40
CA ILE A 325 -17.59 -19.58 4.15
C ILE A 325 -16.49 -18.73 3.52
N SER A 326 -15.40 -19.39 3.14
CA SER A 326 -14.34 -18.76 2.35
C SER A 326 -14.54 -19.02 0.86
N LEU A 327 -14.50 -17.98 0.03
CA LEU A 327 -14.51 -18.15 -1.43
C LEU A 327 -13.27 -18.88 -1.94
N ASP A 328 -12.17 -18.81 -1.20
CA ASP A 328 -10.96 -19.54 -1.56
C ASP A 328 -11.18 -21.06 -1.61
N ASP A 329 -12.15 -21.59 -0.87
CA ASP A 329 -12.51 -23.01 -0.89
C ASP A 329 -13.25 -23.44 -2.18
N TYR A 330 -13.76 -22.48 -2.94
CA TYR A 330 -14.46 -22.71 -4.21
C TYR A 330 -13.60 -22.51 -5.45
N PHE A 331 -12.27 -22.32 -5.31
CA PHE A 331 -11.38 -22.28 -6.47
C PHE A 331 -11.56 -23.55 -7.33
N VAL A 332 -11.54 -23.37 -8.65
CA VAL A 332 -11.41 -24.49 -9.59
C VAL A 332 -10.04 -25.12 -9.45
N ASP A 333 -9.86 -26.39 -9.85
CA ASP A 333 -8.54 -27.01 -9.88
C ASP A 333 -7.56 -26.14 -10.66
N ARG A 334 -6.28 -26.08 -10.21
CA ARG A 334 -5.24 -25.17 -10.75
C ARG A 334 -5.17 -25.21 -12.28
N GLU A 335 -5.29 -26.38 -12.88
CA GLU A 335 -5.19 -26.58 -14.33
C GLU A 335 -6.33 -25.89 -15.09
N LYS A 336 -7.47 -25.63 -14.43
CA LYS A 336 -8.66 -24.96 -14.98
C LYS A 336 -8.67 -23.45 -14.70
N THR A 337 -7.73 -22.94 -13.88
CA THR A 337 -7.66 -21.51 -13.56
C THR A 337 -7.36 -20.70 -14.84
N PRO A 338 -8.09 -19.60 -15.10
CA PRO A 338 -7.80 -18.70 -16.21
C PRO A 338 -6.34 -18.25 -16.23
N ARG A 339 -5.87 -17.82 -17.40
CA ARG A 339 -4.52 -17.26 -17.54
C ARG A 339 -4.59 -15.76 -17.80
N ASP A 340 -3.63 -15.03 -17.23
CA ASP A 340 -3.47 -13.61 -17.48
C ASP A 340 -2.79 -13.33 -18.84
N ALA A 341 -2.55 -12.05 -19.13
CA ALA A 341 -1.92 -11.62 -20.38
C ALA A 341 -0.46 -12.10 -20.54
N ASP A 342 0.20 -12.40 -19.44
CA ASP A 342 1.58 -12.92 -19.40
C ASP A 342 1.63 -14.46 -19.52
N GLY A 343 0.45 -15.13 -19.52
CA GLY A 343 0.30 -16.58 -19.61
C GLY A 343 0.35 -17.28 -18.25
N ASP A 344 0.45 -16.55 -17.17
CA ASP A 344 0.41 -17.06 -15.80
C ASP A 344 -1.03 -17.31 -15.33
N TYR A 345 -1.20 -18.16 -14.31
CA TYR A 345 -2.52 -18.39 -13.71
C TYR A 345 -3.07 -17.13 -13.05
N ASP A 346 -4.23 -16.64 -13.50
CA ASP A 346 -4.95 -15.50 -12.93
C ASP A 346 -5.88 -15.95 -11.80
N TYR A 347 -5.32 -16.09 -10.60
CA TYR A 347 -6.09 -16.43 -9.40
C TYR A 347 -6.97 -15.28 -8.90
N GLU A 348 -6.81 -14.08 -9.44
CA GLU A 348 -7.61 -12.93 -9.08
C GLU A 348 -8.84 -12.78 -10.01
N ALA A 349 -8.96 -13.58 -11.08
CA ALA A 349 -10.14 -13.60 -11.94
C ALA A 349 -11.35 -14.20 -11.23
N LEU A 350 -12.55 -13.68 -11.51
CA LEU A 350 -13.78 -14.21 -10.93
C LEU A 350 -14.01 -15.67 -11.38
N GLU A 351 -13.64 -15.99 -12.60
CA GLU A 351 -13.74 -17.31 -13.23
C GLU A 351 -12.75 -18.36 -12.66
N ALA A 352 -11.84 -17.93 -11.76
CA ALA A 352 -11.05 -18.86 -10.94
C ALA A 352 -11.89 -19.53 -9.84
N ILE A 353 -13.09 -18.99 -9.56
CA ILE A 353 -14.07 -19.55 -8.64
C ILE A 353 -15.11 -20.36 -9.43
N ASP A 354 -15.49 -21.52 -8.92
CA ASP A 354 -16.61 -22.32 -9.41
C ASP A 354 -17.94 -21.67 -9.00
N LEU A 355 -18.38 -20.70 -9.82
CA LEU A 355 -19.57 -19.90 -9.53
C LEU A 355 -20.85 -20.73 -9.52
N ASP A 356 -20.94 -21.75 -10.37
CA ASP A 356 -22.12 -22.59 -10.46
C ASP A 356 -22.31 -23.41 -9.18
N LEU A 357 -21.24 -24.07 -8.72
CA LEU A 357 -21.23 -24.79 -7.46
C LEU A 357 -21.50 -23.86 -6.27
N PHE A 358 -20.86 -22.69 -6.25
CA PHE A 358 -21.03 -21.73 -5.17
C PHE A 358 -22.48 -21.25 -5.07
N ASN A 359 -23.10 -20.87 -6.19
CA ASN A 359 -24.48 -20.42 -6.21
C ASN A 359 -25.47 -21.55 -5.93
N ASP A 360 -25.23 -22.81 -6.37
CA ASP A 360 -26.06 -23.98 -5.98
C ASP A 360 -26.02 -24.14 -4.45
N HIS A 361 -24.83 -24.14 -3.85
CA HIS A 361 -24.70 -24.26 -2.40
C HIS A 361 -25.39 -23.11 -1.66
N LEU A 362 -25.25 -21.86 -2.14
CA LEU A 362 -25.97 -20.73 -1.55
C LEU A 362 -27.48 -20.91 -1.59
N CYS A 363 -28.03 -21.26 -2.73
CA CYS A 363 -29.47 -21.46 -2.89
C CYS A 363 -30.01 -22.56 -1.96
N ARG A 364 -29.28 -23.66 -1.82
CA ARG A 364 -29.64 -24.79 -0.94
C ARG A 364 -29.55 -24.39 0.52
N LEU A 365 -28.45 -23.73 0.93
CA LEU A 365 -28.27 -23.21 2.30
C LEU A 365 -29.37 -22.22 2.69
N MET A 366 -29.71 -21.27 1.80
CA MET A 366 -30.77 -20.30 2.07
C MET A 366 -32.17 -20.94 2.20
N ARG A 367 -32.38 -22.16 1.67
CA ARG A 367 -33.59 -22.97 1.88
C ARG A 367 -33.50 -23.86 3.12
N GLY A 368 -32.40 -23.84 3.88
CA GLY A 368 -32.20 -24.72 5.04
C GLY A 368 -31.77 -26.15 4.67
N GLU A 369 -31.36 -26.38 3.42
CA GLU A 369 -30.85 -27.68 2.98
C GLU A 369 -29.39 -27.85 3.43
N SER A 370 -28.96 -29.09 3.60
CA SER A 370 -27.58 -29.43 3.94
C SER A 370 -26.69 -29.48 2.70
N VAL A 371 -25.49 -28.88 2.77
CA VAL A 371 -24.49 -28.95 1.72
C VAL A 371 -23.13 -29.29 2.32
N ASP A 372 -22.33 -30.07 1.59
CA ASP A 372 -20.91 -30.31 1.94
C ASP A 372 -20.05 -29.24 1.32
N ILE A 373 -19.39 -28.41 2.15
CA ILE A 373 -18.55 -27.31 1.69
C ILE A 373 -17.20 -27.86 1.26
N PRO A 374 -16.73 -27.57 0.03
CA PRO A 374 -15.42 -28.00 -0.43
C PRO A 374 -14.30 -27.31 0.37
N ARG A 375 -13.09 -27.81 0.23
CA ARG A 375 -11.87 -27.19 0.73
C ARG A 375 -10.80 -27.20 -0.35
N TYR A 376 -10.20 -26.03 -0.61
CA TYR A 376 -9.11 -25.92 -1.58
C TYR A 376 -7.75 -26.00 -0.91
N ASP A 377 -6.90 -26.88 -1.42
CA ASP A 377 -5.52 -27.02 -0.99
C ASP A 377 -4.58 -26.23 -1.93
N PHE A 378 -4.03 -25.14 -1.45
CA PHE A 378 -3.12 -24.26 -2.21
C PHE A 378 -1.79 -24.93 -2.57
N ILE A 379 -1.36 -25.97 -1.85
CA ILE A 379 -0.11 -26.69 -2.13
C ILE A 379 -0.33 -27.59 -3.34
N THR A 380 -1.31 -28.45 -3.29
CA THR A 380 -1.64 -29.37 -4.39
C THR A 380 -2.38 -28.70 -5.54
N GLY A 381 -3.07 -27.58 -5.28
CA GLY A 381 -3.89 -26.89 -6.26
C GLY A 381 -5.18 -27.62 -6.62
N ARG A 382 -5.73 -28.39 -5.70
CA ARG A 382 -6.92 -29.22 -5.89
C ARG A 382 -7.97 -28.97 -4.80
N ARG A 383 -9.23 -29.15 -5.19
CA ARG A 383 -10.38 -29.11 -4.29
C ARG A 383 -10.60 -30.51 -3.69
N THR A 384 -10.92 -30.55 -2.41
CA THR A 384 -11.22 -31.76 -1.65
C THR A 384 -12.55 -31.62 -0.91
N TRP A 385 -13.13 -32.78 -0.51
CA TRP A 385 -14.41 -32.84 0.19
C TRP A 385 -14.19 -33.59 1.50
N HIS A 386 -14.73 -33.06 2.60
CA HIS A 386 -14.47 -33.60 3.93
C HIS A 386 -15.70 -34.25 4.58
N ASN A 387 -16.82 -34.35 3.86
CA ASN A 387 -18.07 -34.90 4.34
C ASN A 387 -18.53 -34.25 5.66
N ASN A 388 -18.44 -32.91 5.71
CA ASN A 388 -18.86 -32.11 6.86
C ASN A 388 -20.03 -31.19 6.45
N PRO A 389 -21.25 -31.71 6.44
CA PRO A 389 -22.42 -30.99 5.93
C PRO A 389 -22.74 -29.77 6.81
N LEU A 390 -22.99 -28.65 6.15
CA LEU A 390 -23.40 -27.40 6.73
C LEU A 390 -24.88 -27.15 6.47
N THR A 391 -25.62 -26.68 7.48
CA THR A 391 -27.03 -26.30 7.37
C THR A 391 -27.25 -24.97 8.07
N LEU A 392 -28.11 -24.11 7.54
CA LEU A 392 -28.50 -22.85 8.16
C LEU A 392 -29.86 -22.99 8.84
N ASP A 393 -30.01 -22.43 10.04
CA ASP A 393 -31.28 -22.27 10.75
C ASP A 393 -31.81 -20.81 10.67
N GLU A 394 -32.88 -20.51 11.38
CA GLU A 394 -33.52 -19.18 11.37
C GLU A 394 -32.62 -18.07 11.99
N ARG A 395 -31.74 -18.43 12.92
CA ARG A 395 -30.80 -17.50 13.57
C ARG A 395 -29.47 -17.43 12.85
N SER A 396 -29.27 -18.26 11.84
CA SER A 396 -28.03 -18.31 11.11
C SER A 396 -27.85 -17.08 10.23
N ILE A 397 -26.66 -16.47 10.30
CA ILE A 397 -26.20 -15.43 9.39
C ILE A 397 -24.96 -15.93 8.65
N LEU A 398 -25.02 -15.95 7.33
CA LEU A 398 -23.94 -16.43 6.50
C LEU A 398 -22.91 -15.32 6.29
N ILE A 399 -21.65 -15.58 6.63
CA ILE A 399 -20.53 -14.67 6.36
C ILE A 399 -19.68 -15.29 5.26
N VAL A 400 -19.70 -14.68 4.07
CA VAL A 400 -18.89 -15.09 2.92
C VAL A 400 -17.73 -14.13 2.77
N GLU A 401 -16.49 -14.62 2.85
CA GLU A 401 -15.31 -13.81 2.67
C GLU A 401 -14.50 -14.22 1.44
N GLY A 402 -14.01 -13.23 0.71
CA GLY A 402 -13.14 -13.44 -0.44
C GLY A 402 -12.93 -12.16 -1.24
N ILE A 403 -12.04 -12.22 -2.23
CA ILE A 403 -11.68 -11.02 -3.01
C ILE A 403 -12.84 -10.49 -3.86
N HIS A 404 -13.78 -11.35 -4.24
CA HIS A 404 -14.94 -11.04 -5.09
C HIS A 404 -16.23 -10.73 -4.32
N GLY A 405 -16.20 -10.65 -2.98
CA GLY A 405 -17.42 -10.48 -2.16
C GLY A 405 -18.32 -9.29 -2.56
N LEU A 406 -17.75 -8.25 -3.19
CA LEU A 406 -18.50 -7.07 -3.66
C LEU A 406 -18.83 -7.09 -5.16
N ASN A 407 -18.39 -8.11 -5.89
CA ASN A 407 -18.72 -8.24 -7.31
C ASN A 407 -20.19 -8.69 -7.46
N PRO A 408 -21.07 -7.95 -8.16
CA PRO A 408 -22.48 -8.31 -8.32
C PRO A 408 -22.69 -9.68 -8.99
N ARG A 409 -21.75 -10.12 -9.84
CA ARG A 409 -21.79 -11.41 -10.51
C ARG A 409 -21.60 -12.63 -9.59
N LEU A 410 -21.10 -12.40 -8.36
CA LEU A 410 -20.81 -13.50 -7.43
C LEU A 410 -22.08 -14.16 -6.89
N THR A 411 -23.10 -13.38 -6.52
CA THR A 411 -24.28 -13.85 -5.79
C THR A 411 -25.58 -13.37 -6.44
N PRO A 412 -25.81 -13.61 -7.75
CA PRO A 412 -27.01 -13.11 -8.45
C PRO A 412 -28.30 -13.77 -7.93
N SER A 413 -28.22 -14.95 -7.35
CA SER A 413 -29.35 -15.73 -6.84
C SER A 413 -29.90 -15.23 -5.50
N VAL A 414 -29.18 -14.38 -4.77
CA VAL A 414 -29.61 -13.86 -3.46
C VAL A 414 -30.17 -12.45 -3.64
N PRO A 415 -31.37 -12.11 -3.09
CA PRO A 415 -31.91 -10.76 -3.15
C PRO A 415 -31.01 -9.70 -2.49
N GLU A 416 -30.94 -8.51 -3.09
CA GLU A 416 -30.10 -7.42 -2.58
C GLU A 416 -30.46 -6.99 -1.15
N ALA A 417 -31.75 -7.00 -0.80
CA ALA A 417 -32.21 -6.66 0.56
C ALA A 417 -31.65 -7.59 1.64
N GLN A 418 -31.32 -8.83 1.28
CA GLN A 418 -30.79 -9.85 2.20
C GLN A 418 -29.25 -9.80 2.34
N LYS A 419 -28.59 -8.91 1.64
CA LYS A 419 -27.12 -8.77 1.65
C LYS A 419 -26.68 -7.58 2.46
N PHE A 420 -25.54 -7.74 3.15
CA PHE A 420 -24.78 -6.66 3.76
C PHE A 420 -23.31 -6.77 3.30
N ARG A 421 -22.77 -5.69 2.76
CA ARG A 421 -21.47 -5.68 2.09
C ARG A 421 -20.43 -4.92 2.89
N ILE A 422 -19.28 -5.55 3.11
CA ILE A 422 -18.17 -4.96 3.85
C ILE A 422 -16.93 -4.98 2.95
N TYR A 423 -16.30 -3.82 2.78
CA TYR A 423 -14.97 -3.73 2.19
C TYR A 423 -13.91 -3.60 3.27
N ILE A 424 -12.87 -4.45 3.24
CA ILE A 424 -11.81 -4.47 4.25
C ILE A 424 -10.46 -4.25 3.58
N SER A 425 -9.70 -3.27 4.04
CA SER A 425 -8.31 -3.08 3.67
C SER A 425 -7.48 -2.62 4.86
N CYS A 426 -6.16 -2.81 4.81
CA CYS A 426 -5.26 -2.28 5.83
C CYS A 426 -4.81 -0.86 5.46
N PHE A 427 -5.75 0.09 5.51
CA PHE A 427 -5.47 1.48 5.21
C PHE A 427 -4.48 2.07 6.22
N THR A 428 -3.28 2.38 5.77
CA THR A 428 -2.24 2.90 6.64
C THR A 428 -2.52 4.35 6.97
N SER A 429 -2.86 4.64 8.22
CA SER A 429 -3.19 5.98 8.73
C SER A 429 -1.98 6.75 9.27
N VAL A 430 -0.92 6.04 9.65
CA VAL A 430 0.36 6.63 10.05
C VAL A 430 1.17 6.98 8.81
N ALA A 431 1.72 8.19 8.76
CA ALA A 431 2.62 8.60 7.69
C ALA A 431 4.10 8.44 8.10
N MET A 432 5.01 8.29 7.15
CA MET A 432 6.45 8.34 7.43
C MET A 432 6.84 9.71 7.99
N ASP A 433 6.41 10.73 7.30
CA ASP A 433 6.46 12.15 7.63
C ASP A 433 5.30 12.87 6.88
N ASN A 434 5.17 14.19 7.00
CA ASN A 434 4.05 14.95 6.40
C ASN A 434 3.95 14.82 4.87
N LEU A 435 5.06 14.52 4.18
CA LEU A 435 5.13 14.38 2.73
C LEU A 435 5.17 12.93 2.25
N SER A 436 5.67 12.05 3.09
CA SER A 436 5.91 10.65 2.72
C SER A 436 4.90 9.74 3.41
N ARG A 437 3.79 9.49 2.75
CA ARG A 437 2.81 8.52 3.22
C ARG A 437 3.35 7.09 3.16
N ILE A 438 2.78 6.21 3.95
CA ILE A 438 3.00 4.76 3.83
C ILE A 438 1.93 4.18 2.91
N ALA A 439 2.37 3.53 1.83
CA ALA A 439 1.43 2.91 0.91
C ALA A 439 0.74 1.69 1.55
N THR A 440 -0.59 1.60 1.43
CA THR A 440 -1.37 0.42 1.84
C THR A 440 -0.82 -0.87 1.23
N THR A 441 -0.30 -0.78 0.01
CA THR A 441 0.35 -1.89 -0.69
C THR A 441 1.62 -2.38 -0.02
N ASP A 442 2.40 -1.48 0.60
CA ASP A 442 3.62 -1.86 1.31
C ASP A 442 3.30 -2.63 2.59
N ASN A 443 2.30 -2.18 3.34
CA ASN A 443 1.83 -2.88 4.53
C ASN A 443 1.28 -4.27 4.16
N ARG A 444 0.47 -4.36 3.12
CA ARG A 444 -0.08 -5.63 2.62
C ARG A 444 1.02 -6.58 2.12
N LEU A 445 2.05 -6.05 1.46
CA LEU A 445 3.20 -6.84 1.04
C LEU A 445 3.95 -7.45 2.24
N LEU A 446 4.16 -6.68 3.31
CA LEU A 446 4.76 -7.19 4.55
C LEU A 446 3.93 -8.31 5.19
N ARG A 447 2.61 -8.11 5.30
CA ARG A 447 1.68 -9.13 5.80
C ARG A 447 1.72 -10.38 4.91
N ARG A 448 1.78 -10.21 3.58
CA ARG A 448 1.84 -11.33 2.64
C ARG A 448 3.16 -12.09 2.74
N LEU A 449 4.30 -11.40 2.76
CA LEU A 449 5.62 -12.01 2.93
C LEU A 449 5.67 -12.87 4.20
N THR A 450 5.22 -12.32 5.32
CA THR A 450 5.22 -13.03 6.60
C THR A 450 4.30 -14.25 6.57
N ARG A 451 3.06 -14.10 6.06
CA ARG A 451 2.09 -15.20 5.95
C ARG A 451 2.57 -16.30 4.99
N ASP A 452 2.99 -15.93 3.78
CA ASP A 452 3.35 -16.89 2.74
C ASP A 452 4.61 -17.70 3.17
N TYR A 453 5.56 -17.05 3.84
CA TYR A 453 6.74 -17.71 4.40
C TYR A 453 6.38 -18.68 5.54
N THR A 454 5.52 -18.28 6.47
CA THR A 454 5.20 -19.08 7.68
C THR A 454 4.13 -20.16 7.43
N GLN A 455 3.19 -19.93 6.51
CA GLN A 455 1.99 -20.78 6.36
C GLN A 455 1.84 -21.45 5.00
N ARG A 456 2.52 -20.94 3.94
CA ARG A 456 2.37 -21.44 2.58
C ARG A 456 3.65 -22.00 1.96
N GLY A 457 4.76 -21.98 2.72
CA GLY A 457 6.05 -22.50 2.27
C GLY A 457 6.66 -21.75 1.09
N ALA A 458 6.22 -20.50 0.83
CA ALA A 458 6.76 -19.67 -0.25
C ALA A 458 7.86 -18.75 0.29
N ASP A 459 9.01 -18.72 -0.38
CA ASP A 459 10.09 -17.80 -0.07
C ASP A 459 9.79 -16.34 -0.49
N ALA A 460 10.70 -15.43 -0.15
CA ALA A 460 10.53 -14.02 -0.49
C ALA A 460 10.55 -13.75 -1.99
N VAL A 461 11.39 -14.47 -2.77
CA VAL A 461 11.51 -14.30 -4.22
C VAL A 461 10.19 -14.68 -4.88
N ALA A 462 9.63 -15.84 -4.54
CA ALA A 462 8.34 -16.30 -5.06
C ALA A 462 7.18 -15.36 -4.72
N THR A 463 7.19 -14.77 -3.50
CA THR A 463 6.15 -13.80 -3.10
C THR A 463 6.29 -12.48 -3.84
N LEU A 464 7.51 -11.96 -3.98
CA LEU A 464 7.78 -10.68 -4.65
C LEU A 464 7.53 -10.74 -6.16
N SER A 465 7.92 -11.84 -6.83
CA SER A 465 7.72 -12.03 -8.27
C SER A 465 6.23 -12.01 -8.64
N ARG A 466 5.38 -12.61 -7.82
CA ARG A 466 3.91 -12.65 -8.02
C ARG A 466 3.20 -11.35 -7.65
N TRP A 467 3.85 -10.45 -6.88
CA TRP A 467 3.18 -9.26 -6.38
C TRP A 467 2.65 -8.34 -7.47
N GLY A 468 3.36 -8.24 -8.60
CA GLY A 468 2.92 -7.48 -9.77
C GLY A 468 1.61 -7.99 -10.37
N SER A 469 1.47 -9.31 -10.53
CA SER A 469 0.25 -9.95 -11.05
C SER A 469 -0.93 -9.75 -10.07
N VAL A 470 -0.72 -9.96 -8.78
CA VAL A 470 -1.73 -9.69 -7.74
C VAL A 470 -2.25 -8.25 -7.83
N ARG A 471 -1.35 -7.28 -7.98
CA ARG A 471 -1.74 -5.86 -8.10
C ARG A 471 -2.59 -5.59 -9.33
N ARG A 472 -2.24 -6.15 -10.49
CA ARG A 472 -3.05 -6.02 -11.71
C ARG A 472 -4.45 -6.63 -11.53
N GLY A 473 -4.52 -7.80 -10.89
CA GLY A 473 -5.80 -8.46 -10.60
C GLY A 473 -6.69 -7.62 -9.66
N GLU A 474 -6.12 -7.01 -8.63
CA GLU A 474 -6.84 -6.12 -7.71
C GLU A 474 -7.41 -4.89 -8.42
N GLU A 475 -6.61 -4.25 -9.27
CA GLU A 475 -7.02 -3.08 -10.07
C GLU A 475 -8.17 -3.43 -11.03
N LYS A 476 -8.20 -4.64 -11.56
CA LYS A 476 -9.21 -5.09 -12.52
C LYS A 476 -10.46 -5.65 -11.85
N HIS A 477 -10.32 -6.40 -10.75
CA HIS A 477 -11.39 -7.25 -10.23
C HIS A 477 -11.91 -6.87 -8.84
N ILE A 478 -11.21 -6.00 -8.09
CA ILE A 478 -11.58 -5.68 -6.70
C ILE A 478 -11.90 -4.20 -6.53
N PHE A 479 -10.98 -3.30 -6.88
CA PHE A 479 -11.13 -1.86 -6.64
C PHE A 479 -12.32 -1.21 -7.35
N PRO A 480 -12.75 -1.64 -8.54
CA PRO A 480 -13.95 -1.08 -9.18
C PRO A 480 -15.24 -1.27 -8.36
N TYR A 481 -15.28 -2.24 -7.45
CA TYR A 481 -16.46 -2.58 -6.66
C TYR A 481 -16.40 -2.09 -5.21
N GLN A 482 -15.32 -1.45 -4.78
CA GLN A 482 -15.10 -1.13 -3.36
C GLN A 482 -16.16 -0.17 -2.78
N GLU A 483 -16.62 0.81 -3.57
CA GLU A 483 -17.67 1.75 -3.16
C GLU A 483 -19.08 1.12 -3.09
N ASN A 484 -19.28 -0.13 -3.58
CA ASN A 484 -20.51 -0.89 -3.41
C ASN A 484 -20.69 -1.40 -1.96
N ALA A 485 -19.71 -1.24 -1.08
CA ALA A 485 -19.81 -1.67 0.31
C ALA A 485 -20.85 -0.85 1.09
N ASP A 486 -21.62 -1.49 1.97
CA ASP A 486 -22.45 -0.80 2.96
C ASP A 486 -21.55 -0.13 4.02
N VAL A 487 -20.46 -0.81 4.40
CA VAL A 487 -19.46 -0.33 5.37
C VAL A 487 -18.05 -0.64 4.88
N MET A 488 -17.13 0.30 5.12
CA MET A 488 -15.69 0.06 4.98
C MET A 488 -15.03 -0.12 6.34
N LEU A 489 -14.13 -1.11 6.45
CA LEU A 489 -13.34 -1.38 7.64
C LEU A 489 -11.86 -1.27 7.34
N ASN A 490 -11.14 -0.61 8.23
CA ASN A 490 -9.70 -0.61 8.24
C ASN A 490 -9.17 -1.70 9.18
N SER A 491 -8.44 -2.66 8.65
CA SER A 491 -7.81 -3.73 9.42
C SER A 491 -6.39 -3.38 9.88
N SER A 492 -5.89 -2.19 9.59
CA SER A 492 -4.54 -1.78 9.97
C SER A 492 -4.49 -1.34 11.44
N LEU A 493 -3.50 -1.86 12.16
CA LEU A 493 -3.10 -1.37 13.46
C LEU A 493 -1.88 -0.46 13.29
N PHE A 494 -1.91 0.74 13.86
CA PHE A 494 -0.87 1.74 13.61
C PHE A 494 0.53 1.33 14.10
N TYR A 495 0.65 0.32 14.95
CA TYR A 495 1.89 -0.25 15.45
C TYR A 495 2.36 -1.49 14.67
N GLU A 496 1.53 -2.08 13.79
CA GLU A 496 1.76 -3.42 13.23
C GLU A 496 3.06 -3.55 12.43
N ILE A 497 3.48 -2.51 11.71
CA ILE A 497 4.73 -2.55 10.94
C ILE A 497 5.94 -2.69 11.89
N SER A 498 5.89 -2.07 13.06
CA SER A 498 6.91 -2.22 14.11
C SER A 498 6.99 -3.67 14.62
N VAL A 499 5.86 -4.36 14.72
CA VAL A 499 5.79 -5.79 15.10
C VAL A 499 6.22 -6.69 13.95
N LEU A 500 5.81 -6.40 12.70
CA LEU A 500 6.16 -7.19 11.52
C LEU A 500 7.64 -7.05 11.13
N ARG A 501 8.28 -5.92 11.51
CA ARG A 501 9.64 -5.59 11.10
C ARG A 501 10.66 -6.72 11.33
N PRO A 502 10.84 -7.31 12.52
CA PRO A 502 11.86 -8.33 12.75
C PRO A 502 11.66 -9.59 11.90
N TYR A 503 10.43 -9.95 11.61
CA TYR A 503 10.11 -11.10 10.75
C TYR A 503 10.38 -10.78 9.27
N ALA A 504 9.83 -9.68 8.79
CA ALA A 504 9.98 -9.28 7.39
C ALA A 504 11.43 -8.93 7.03
N GLU A 505 12.21 -8.30 7.93
CA GLU A 505 13.64 -8.04 7.68
C GLU A 505 14.42 -9.33 7.47
N LYS A 506 14.15 -10.39 8.25
CA LYS A 506 14.79 -11.69 8.08
C LYS A 506 14.50 -12.27 6.69
N ILE A 507 13.22 -12.37 6.34
CA ILE A 507 12.74 -12.93 5.08
C ILE A 507 13.32 -12.16 3.87
N LEU A 508 13.27 -10.81 3.92
CA LEU A 508 13.76 -9.96 2.84
C LEU A 508 15.30 -9.99 2.65
N ARG A 509 16.06 -10.31 3.70
CA ARG A 509 17.52 -10.45 3.61
C ARG A 509 17.96 -11.72 2.88
N GLU A 510 17.08 -12.71 2.75
CA GLU A 510 17.34 -13.97 2.02
C GLU A 510 17.29 -13.77 0.50
N VAL A 511 16.72 -12.65 0.00
CA VAL A 511 16.66 -12.36 -1.44
C VAL A 511 18.06 -12.03 -1.98
N PRO A 512 18.60 -12.83 -2.93
CA PRO A 512 19.92 -12.60 -3.49
C PRO A 512 19.92 -11.40 -4.45
N ASP A 513 21.07 -10.74 -4.59
CA ASP A 513 21.21 -9.55 -5.44
C ASP A 513 21.26 -9.86 -6.95
N THR A 514 21.28 -11.14 -7.30
CA THR A 514 21.28 -11.64 -8.66
C THR A 514 19.89 -11.68 -9.30
N VAL A 515 18.81 -11.57 -8.50
CA VAL A 515 17.42 -11.63 -9.01
C VAL A 515 16.78 -10.24 -9.12
N PRO A 516 15.83 -10.04 -10.06
CA PRO A 516 15.15 -8.76 -10.25
C PRO A 516 14.40 -8.26 -9.00
N GLU A 517 13.87 -9.16 -8.18
CA GLU A 517 13.12 -8.88 -6.95
C GLU A 517 13.96 -8.18 -5.87
N TYR A 518 15.28 -8.20 -6.03
CA TYR A 518 16.20 -7.59 -5.06
C TYR A 518 15.98 -6.09 -4.87
N ASP A 519 15.62 -5.32 -5.92
CA ASP A 519 15.31 -3.90 -5.77
C ASP A 519 14.14 -3.68 -4.81
N GLU A 520 13.07 -4.44 -4.98
CA GLU A 520 11.90 -4.35 -4.12
C GLU A 520 12.22 -4.81 -2.68
N ALA A 521 12.96 -5.90 -2.52
CA ALA A 521 13.42 -6.35 -1.21
C ALA A 521 14.28 -5.29 -0.51
N ARG A 522 15.20 -4.65 -1.23
CA ARG A 522 16.03 -3.55 -0.72
C ARG A 522 15.23 -2.31 -0.37
N ARG A 523 14.22 -1.98 -1.18
CA ARG A 523 13.30 -0.88 -0.92
C ARG A 523 12.55 -1.11 0.41
N MET A 524 11.99 -2.31 0.58
CA MET A 524 11.28 -2.69 1.80
C MET A 524 12.20 -2.73 3.03
N LEU A 525 13.43 -3.20 2.89
CA LEU A 525 14.42 -3.15 3.97
C LEU A 525 14.78 -1.70 4.37
N LYS A 526 14.89 -0.77 3.40
CA LYS A 526 15.09 0.66 3.70
C LYS A 526 13.88 1.26 4.41
N PHE A 527 12.68 0.88 3.97
CA PHE A 527 11.42 1.30 4.57
C PHE A 527 11.34 0.84 6.04
N LEU A 528 11.53 -0.46 6.30
CA LEU A 528 11.45 -1.05 7.64
C LEU A 528 12.46 -0.45 8.64
N LYS A 529 13.62 0.01 8.17
CA LYS A 529 14.62 0.66 9.03
C LYS A 529 14.15 1.96 9.70
N ASN A 530 13.01 2.51 9.28
CA ASN A 530 12.44 3.71 9.89
C ASN A 530 11.60 3.40 11.13
N PHE A 531 11.20 2.16 11.35
CA PHE A 531 10.35 1.76 12.48
C PHE A 531 11.19 1.20 13.63
N THR A 532 10.86 1.55 14.87
CA THR A 532 11.40 0.89 16.05
C THR A 532 10.68 -0.45 16.24
N PRO A 533 11.39 -1.59 16.36
CA PRO A 533 10.72 -2.88 16.51
C PRO A 533 9.99 -2.97 17.85
N ILE A 534 8.81 -3.61 17.84
CA ILE A 534 8.04 -3.98 19.03
C ILE A 534 8.13 -5.49 19.20
N PRO A 535 8.56 -5.99 20.38
CA PRO A 535 8.61 -7.42 20.65
C PRO A 535 7.22 -8.06 20.60
N PRO A 536 7.03 -9.24 19.96
CA PRO A 536 5.73 -9.90 19.86
C PRO A 536 5.12 -10.29 21.21
N CYS A 537 5.95 -10.51 22.24
CA CYS A 537 5.47 -10.85 23.59
C CYS A 537 4.54 -9.77 24.19
N LEU A 538 4.68 -8.52 23.79
CA LEU A 538 3.78 -7.44 24.23
C LEU A 538 2.36 -7.54 23.65
N LEU A 539 2.13 -8.37 22.63
CA LEU A 539 0.80 -8.62 22.07
C LEU A 539 -0.03 -9.60 22.94
N TYR A 540 0.62 -10.36 23.81
CA TYR A 540 0.01 -11.43 24.60
C TYR A 540 -0.15 -11.05 26.08
N THR A 541 0.17 -9.82 26.46
CA THR A 541 -0.12 -9.32 27.81
C THR A 541 -1.63 -9.08 27.95
N SER A 542 -2.38 -10.17 28.20
CA SER A 542 -3.71 -10.05 28.82
C SER A 542 -3.56 -9.51 30.24
N ASP A 543 -4.56 -8.82 30.76
CA ASP A 543 -4.57 -8.26 32.11
C ASP A 543 -4.30 -9.28 33.25
N ALA A 544 -4.29 -10.59 32.91
CA ALA A 544 -3.96 -11.69 33.81
C ALA A 544 -2.46 -11.90 34.08
N ALA A 545 -1.57 -11.14 33.40
CA ALA A 545 -0.12 -11.25 33.59
C ALA A 545 0.49 -10.13 34.45
N ASP A 546 -0.31 -9.18 34.89
CA ASP A 546 0.10 -8.06 35.74
C ASP A 546 -0.25 -8.26 37.24
N ASP A 547 -0.74 -9.47 37.65
CA ASP A 547 -0.95 -9.87 39.06
C ASP A 547 0.19 -10.74 39.58
#